data_63be2080340676e387409bc5a9eba84d
#
_entry.id   63be2080340676e387409bc5a9eba84d
#
_cell.length_a   1.000
_cell.length_b   1.000
_cell.length_c   1.000
_cell.angle_alpha   90.00
_cell.angle_beta   90.00
_cell.angle_gamma   90.00
#
_symmetry.space_group_name_H-M   'P 1'
#
loop_
_entity.id
_entity.type
_entity.pdbx_description
1 polymer ?
#
loop_
_entity_poly.entity_id
_entity_poly.type
_entity_poly.pdbx_seq_one_letter_code
_entity_poly.pdbx_strand_id
1 'polypeptide(L)'
;MRTPRDQPAQVPTVAGPLTAATLRAARILPREFYDRDPVTVGRELLGKLLIRREGRKLLAGRIVEDEAYLGARDPAAHGYAGPTPRNAVLFGPPGHVYVYFIYGNHYCLNVSCMREGQGEGVLFRAMEPMFGIADMTRARGIELPPSPSTAQLRMISSGPGRMAEALGITRVRDNGKDFTSRRSDLWFADDGYRPARIVATPRIGITKAVEQPLRFVIAGNPYVSAKRVE
;
A
#
# COMPACT_ATOMS: atom_id res chain seq x y z
N MET A 1 -40.33 -5.58 25.51
CA MET A 1 -39.60 -5.49 24.22
C MET A 1 -38.12 -5.74 24.48
N ARG A 2 -37.56 -6.87 24.03
CA ARG A 2 -36.14 -7.20 24.17
C ARG A 2 -35.43 -6.61 22.97
N THR A 3 -34.40 -5.77 23.18
CA THR A 3 -33.50 -5.27 22.18
C THR A 3 -32.71 -6.41 21.50
N PRO A 4 -32.46 -6.37 20.19
CA PRO A 4 -31.64 -7.39 19.51
C PRO A 4 -30.23 -7.38 20.08
N ARG A 5 -29.74 -8.54 20.49
CA ARG A 5 -28.36 -8.75 20.92
C ARG A 5 -27.45 -8.51 19.70
N ASP A 6 -26.44 -7.67 19.90
CA ASP A 6 -25.30 -7.53 18.99
C ASP A 6 -24.71 -8.91 18.69
N GLN A 7 -24.86 -9.36 17.45
CA GLN A 7 -24.10 -10.50 16.97
C GLN A 7 -22.63 -10.06 16.86
N PRO A 8 -21.66 -10.83 17.37
CA PRO A 8 -20.25 -10.51 17.19
C PRO A 8 -19.96 -10.52 15.68
N ALA A 9 -19.32 -9.44 15.21
CA ALA A 9 -18.90 -9.31 13.83
C ALA A 9 -18.11 -10.56 13.42
N GLN A 10 -18.61 -11.27 12.40
CA GLN A 10 -17.92 -12.42 11.83
C GLN A 10 -16.55 -11.96 11.34
N VAL A 11 -15.48 -12.49 11.95
CA VAL A 11 -14.12 -12.34 11.43
C VAL A 11 -14.12 -12.90 10.02
N PRO A 12 -13.74 -12.10 8.99
CA PRO A 12 -13.74 -12.58 7.61
C PRO A 12 -12.86 -13.82 7.51
N THR A 13 -13.41 -14.90 7.00
CA THR A 13 -12.71 -16.15 6.77
C THR A 13 -11.58 -15.89 5.80
N VAL A 14 -10.35 -16.10 6.24
CA VAL A 14 -9.14 -15.99 5.42
C VAL A 14 -9.31 -16.92 4.22
N ALA A 15 -9.23 -16.38 3.01
CA ALA A 15 -8.97 -17.18 1.83
C ALA A 15 -7.78 -18.11 2.12
N GLY A 16 -7.82 -19.36 1.68
CA GLY A 16 -6.85 -20.40 2.04
C GLY A 16 -5.37 -19.96 1.92
N PRO A 17 -4.40 -20.79 2.30
CA PRO A 17 -3.01 -20.39 2.43
C PRO A 17 -2.49 -19.77 1.13
N LEU A 18 -1.83 -18.59 1.23
CA LEU A 18 -1.20 -17.95 0.08
C LEU A 18 -0.07 -18.86 -0.45
N THR A 19 -0.25 -19.31 -1.69
CA THR A 19 0.75 -20.10 -2.42
C THR A 19 1.24 -19.31 -3.63
N ALA A 20 2.37 -19.72 -4.20
CA ALA A 20 2.84 -19.12 -5.46
C ALA A 20 1.81 -19.29 -6.59
N ALA A 21 1.04 -20.37 -6.59
CA ALA A 21 -0.02 -20.62 -7.57
C ALA A 21 -1.19 -19.65 -7.39
N THR A 22 -1.68 -19.47 -6.14
CA THR A 22 -2.78 -18.54 -5.84
C THR A 22 -2.38 -17.09 -6.13
N LEU A 23 -1.14 -16.69 -5.83
CA LEU A 23 -0.63 -15.35 -6.14
C LEU A 23 -0.52 -15.08 -7.65
N ARG A 24 -0.13 -16.08 -8.46
CA ARG A 24 -0.09 -15.94 -9.93
C ARG A 24 -1.49 -15.90 -10.56
N ALA A 25 -2.45 -16.59 -9.97
CA ALA A 25 -3.83 -16.63 -10.42
C ALA A 25 -4.67 -15.46 -9.88
N ALA A 26 -4.18 -14.72 -8.91
CA ALA A 26 -4.90 -13.61 -8.28
C ALA A 26 -5.28 -12.53 -9.31
N ARG A 27 -6.53 -12.06 -9.24
CA ARG A 27 -7.06 -11.06 -10.16
C ARG A 27 -6.38 -9.71 -9.95
N ILE A 28 -5.69 -9.23 -10.97
CA ILE A 28 -5.10 -7.88 -11.00
C ILE A 28 -6.23 -6.84 -10.94
N LEU A 29 -6.03 -5.79 -10.15
CA LEU A 29 -6.99 -4.67 -10.09
C LEU A 29 -6.97 -3.91 -11.43
N PRO A 30 -8.14 -3.66 -12.04
CA PRO A 30 -8.24 -3.00 -13.34
C PRO A 30 -8.01 -1.48 -13.21
N ARG A 31 -7.82 -0.80 -14.33
CA ARG A 31 -7.54 0.65 -14.36
C ARG A 31 -8.67 1.48 -13.75
N GLU A 32 -9.90 1.08 -13.98
CA GLU A 32 -11.12 1.73 -13.45
C GLU A 32 -11.15 1.73 -11.91
N PHE A 33 -10.43 0.81 -11.27
CA PHE A 33 -10.25 0.82 -9.83
C PHE A 33 -9.51 2.07 -9.36
N TYR A 34 -8.52 2.52 -10.12
CA TYR A 34 -7.66 3.66 -9.79
C TYR A 34 -8.19 4.99 -10.36
N ASP A 35 -9.05 4.95 -11.39
CA ASP A 35 -9.69 6.16 -11.96
C ASP A 35 -10.84 6.64 -11.07
N ARG A 36 -10.52 6.88 -9.80
CA ARG A 36 -11.46 7.32 -8.77
C ARG A 36 -10.75 8.22 -7.77
N ASP A 37 -11.53 8.90 -6.92
CA ASP A 37 -11.00 9.73 -5.85
C ASP A 37 -10.03 8.94 -4.94
N PRO A 38 -8.84 9.49 -4.63
CA PRO A 38 -7.81 8.77 -3.86
C PRO A 38 -8.23 8.39 -2.45
N VAL A 39 -9.21 9.06 -1.85
CA VAL A 39 -9.79 8.64 -0.56
C VAL A 39 -10.52 7.31 -0.72
N THR A 40 -11.32 7.16 -1.78
CA THR A 40 -12.00 5.90 -2.10
C THR A 40 -11.00 4.81 -2.44
N VAL A 41 -10.03 5.11 -3.30
CA VAL A 41 -8.99 4.15 -3.72
C VAL A 41 -8.16 3.69 -2.53
N GLY A 42 -7.67 4.59 -1.66
CA GLY A 42 -6.88 4.24 -0.48
C GLY A 42 -7.65 3.33 0.46
N ARG A 43 -8.88 3.69 0.81
CA ARG A 43 -9.72 2.84 1.69
C ARG A 43 -9.95 1.44 1.13
N GLU A 44 -10.11 1.30 -0.19
CA GLU A 44 -10.35 0.01 -0.84
C GLU A 44 -9.05 -0.77 -1.13
N LEU A 45 -7.89 -0.11 -1.18
CA LEU A 45 -6.57 -0.75 -1.26
C LEU A 45 -6.17 -1.42 0.06
N LEU A 46 -6.69 -0.97 1.19
CA LEU A 46 -6.49 -1.68 2.46
C LEU A 46 -7.06 -3.10 2.37
N GLY A 47 -6.23 -4.06 2.70
CA GLY A 47 -6.57 -5.47 2.60
C GLY A 47 -6.22 -6.11 1.24
N LYS A 48 -5.88 -5.35 0.19
CA LYS A 48 -5.39 -5.91 -1.07
C LYS A 48 -3.95 -6.40 -0.95
N LEU A 49 -3.60 -7.34 -1.79
CA LEU A 49 -2.24 -7.87 -1.90
C LEU A 49 -1.42 -7.02 -2.86
N LEU A 50 -0.28 -6.50 -2.40
CA LEU A 50 0.77 -5.99 -3.26
C LEU A 50 1.74 -7.12 -3.56
N ILE A 51 1.96 -7.42 -4.83
CA ILE A 51 2.75 -8.55 -5.30
C ILE A 51 3.91 -8.04 -6.17
N ARG A 52 5.11 -8.50 -5.86
CA ARG A 52 6.34 -8.29 -6.65
C ARG A 52 6.82 -9.63 -7.20
N ARG A 53 7.13 -9.68 -8.49
CA ARG A 53 7.83 -10.80 -9.12
C ARG A 53 9.29 -10.44 -9.40
N GLU A 54 10.20 -11.26 -8.92
CA GLU A 54 11.63 -11.15 -9.16
C GLU A 54 12.13 -12.43 -9.83
N GLY A 55 12.18 -12.45 -11.16
CA GLY A 55 12.45 -13.66 -11.92
C GLY A 55 11.40 -14.75 -11.60
N ARG A 56 11.84 -15.84 -10.95
CA ARG A 56 10.97 -16.95 -10.52
C ARG A 56 10.34 -16.75 -9.13
N LYS A 57 10.85 -15.79 -8.35
CA LYS A 57 10.41 -15.51 -6.99
C LYS A 57 9.19 -14.59 -6.99
N LEU A 58 8.36 -14.75 -5.98
CA LEU A 58 7.26 -13.85 -5.65
C LEU A 58 7.45 -13.34 -4.24
N LEU A 59 7.20 -12.06 -4.04
CA LEU A 59 7.07 -11.40 -2.74
C LEU A 59 5.65 -10.85 -2.66
N ALA A 60 4.97 -11.04 -1.56
CA ALA A 60 3.62 -10.48 -1.39
C ALA A 60 3.36 -10.05 0.03
N GLY A 61 2.65 -8.93 0.18
CA GLY A 61 2.16 -8.44 1.45
C GLY A 61 0.78 -7.80 1.31
N ARG A 62 0.01 -7.81 2.39
CA ARG A 62 -1.30 -7.18 2.47
C ARG A 62 -1.15 -5.74 2.94
N ILE A 63 -1.68 -4.78 2.17
CA ILE A 63 -1.67 -3.37 2.58
C ILE A 63 -2.53 -3.19 3.82
N VAL A 64 -1.96 -2.56 4.84
CA VAL A 64 -2.61 -2.31 6.13
C VAL A 64 -2.65 -0.83 6.50
N GLU A 65 -1.90 0.00 5.77
CA GLU A 65 -1.80 1.45 5.99
C GLU A 65 -1.44 2.15 4.69
N ASP A 66 -2.17 3.23 4.38
CA ASP A 66 -1.88 4.14 3.28
C ASP A 66 -2.32 5.58 3.58
N GLU A 67 -1.99 6.51 2.67
CA GLU A 67 -2.38 7.92 2.76
C GLU A 67 -2.85 8.43 1.38
N ALA A 68 -4.01 9.10 1.37
CA ALA A 68 -4.50 9.79 0.18
C ALA A 68 -3.91 11.20 0.06
N TYR A 69 -3.63 11.61 -1.19
CA TYR A 69 -3.13 12.93 -1.56
C TYR A 69 -3.94 13.49 -2.72
N LEU A 70 -4.58 14.65 -2.52
CA LEU A 70 -5.67 15.18 -3.35
C LEU A 70 -5.19 16.22 -4.39
N GLY A 71 -3.96 16.10 -4.89
CA GLY A 71 -3.44 16.97 -5.95
C GLY A 71 -3.54 18.46 -5.62
N ALA A 72 -4.12 19.24 -6.54
CA ALA A 72 -4.27 20.69 -6.38
C ALA A 72 -5.15 21.12 -5.19
N ARG A 73 -5.93 20.22 -4.61
CA ARG A 73 -6.78 20.48 -3.44
C ARG A 73 -6.07 20.23 -2.10
N ASP A 74 -4.81 19.79 -2.12
CA ASP A 74 -4.09 19.34 -0.94
C ASP A 74 -2.70 19.94 -0.88
N PRO A 75 -2.47 20.94 -0.01
CA PRO A 75 -1.16 21.60 0.12
C PRO A 75 0.01 20.69 0.51
N ALA A 76 -0.28 19.47 1.01
CA ALA A 76 0.72 18.46 1.33
C ALA A 76 1.04 17.53 0.14
N ALA A 77 0.24 17.56 -0.94
CA ALA A 77 0.42 16.70 -2.11
C ALA A 77 1.59 17.16 -3.00
N HIS A 78 2.33 16.23 -3.57
CA HIS A 78 3.34 16.52 -4.60
C HIS A 78 2.74 17.12 -5.87
N GLY A 79 1.45 16.89 -6.13
CA GLY A 79 0.72 17.46 -7.26
C GLY A 79 0.19 18.88 -7.02
N TYR A 80 0.29 19.44 -5.81
CA TYR A 80 -0.31 20.73 -5.43
C TYR A 80 0.12 21.89 -6.32
N ALA A 81 1.41 22.03 -6.59
CA ALA A 81 1.98 23.12 -7.39
C ALA A 81 1.98 22.83 -8.91
N GLY A 82 1.30 21.77 -9.34
CA GLY A 82 1.26 21.36 -10.74
C GLY A 82 2.36 20.35 -11.13
N PRO A 83 2.44 20.01 -12.43
CA PRO A 83 3.34 18.99 -12.94
C PRO A 83 4.80 19.47 -12.98
N THR A 84 5.71 18.56 -12.66
CA THR A 84 7.16 18.73 -12.77
C THR A 84 7.76 17.42 -13.32
N PRO A 85 9.02 17.39 -13.83
CA PRO A 85 9.66 16.15 -14.25
C PRO A 85 9.74 15.09 -13.14
N ARG A 86 9.71 15.53 -11.86
CA ARG A 86 9.76 14.63 -10.71
C ARG A 86 8.43 13.90 -10.47
N ASN A 87 7.31 14.58 -10.61
CA ASN A 87 5.97 14.09 -10.26
C ASN A 87 5.07 13.82 -11.48
N ALA A 88 5.60 13.91 -12.70
CA ALA A 88 4.84 13.77 -13.95
C ALA A 88 3.96 12.50 -14.00
N VAL A 89 4.41 11.40 -13.38
CA VAL A 89 3.64 10.14 -13.32
C VAL A 89 2.30 10.31 -12.61
N LEU A 90 2.20 11.20 -11.60
CA LEU A 90 0.93 11.46 -10.91
C LEU A 90 -0.10 12.15 -11.81
N PHE A 91 0.36 12.86 -12.85
CA PHE A 91 -0.48 13.55 -13.82
C PHE A 91 -0.79 12.73 -15.08
N GLY A 92 -0.21 11.53 -15.18
CA GLY A 92 -0.48 10.56 -16.25
C GLY A 92 -1.71 9.69 -15.94
N PRO A 93 -1.88 8.59 -16.70
CA PRO A 93 -3.01 7.68 -16.51
C PRO A 93 -3.06 7.10 -15.09
N PRO A 94 -4.26 6.82 -14.53
CA PRO A 94 -4.41 6.19 -13.22
C PRO A 94 -3.83 4.77 -13.19
N GLY A 95 -3.40 4.33 -12.00
CA GLY A 95 -2.84 3.00 -11.80
C GLY A 95 -1.35 2.87 -12.14
N HIS A 96 -0.65 4.00 -12.32
CA HIS A 96 0.81 3.99 -12.53
C HIS A 96 1.57 4.15 -11.20
N VAL A 97 2.70 3.48 -11.13
CA VAL A 97 3.62 3.51 -9.99
C VAL A 97 4.36 4.83 -9.96
N TYR A 98 4.17 5.60 -8.90
CA TYR A 98 4.98 6.78 -8.62
C TYR A 98 5.95 6.51 -7.49
N VAL A 99 7.25 6.61 -7.76
CA VAL A 99 8.31 6.42 -6.77
C VAL A 99 9.13 7.69 -6.62
N TYR A 100 9.29 8.14 -5.38
CA TYR A 100 10.19 9.24 -5.06
C TYR A 100 11.17 8.88 -3.95
N PHE A 101 12.29 9.60 -3.92
CA PHE A 101 13.35 9.43 -2.94
C PHE A 101 13.21 10.49 -1.85
N ILE A 102 13.35 10.09 -0.59
CA ILE A 102 13.18 10.96 0.58
C ILE A 102 14.26 10.70 1.62
N TYR A 103 14.62 11.71 2.40
CA TYR A 103 15.62 11.67 3.48
C TYR A 103 17.00 11.16 3.08
N GLY A 104 17.35 11.15 1.79
CA GLY A 104 18.64 10.70 1.31
C GLY A 104 18.90 9.20 1.36
N ASN A 105 17.91 8.37 1.80
CA ASN A 105 18.13 6.94 1.99
C ASN A 105 16.90 6.05 1.74
N HIS A 106 15.72 6.60 1.46
CA HIS A 106 14.50 5.81 1.30
C HIS A 106 13.72 6.15 0.03
N TYR A 107 13.07 5.15 -0.54
CA TYR A 107 12.05 5.30 -1.56
C TYR A 107 10.66 5.19 -0.94
N CYS A 108 9.71 5.92 -1.54
CA CYS A 108 8.29 5.82 -1.21
C CYS A 108 7.52 5.38 -2.44
N LEU A 109 6.66 4.38 -2.26
CA LEU A 109 5.82 3.81 -3.31
C LEU A 109 4.42 4.43 -3.25
N ASN A 110 3.94 4.89 -4.41
CA ASN A 110 2.60 5.44 -4.57
C ASN A 110 1.95 4.87 -5.83
N VAL A 111 0.64 5.06 -5.94
CA VAL A 111 -0.13 4.85 -7.17
C VAL A 111 -0.81 6.15 -7.58
N SER A 112 -0.80 6.47 -8.89
CA SER A 112 -1.60 7.57 -9.45
C SER A 112 -3.08 7.23 -9.44
N CYS A 113 -3.91 8.21 -9.10
CA CYS A 113 -5.38 8.10 -9.06
C CYS A 113 -6.01 9.19 -9.92
N MET A 114 -7.30 9.07 -10.19
CA MET A 114 -8.07 9.95 -11.05
C MET A 114 -7.57 9.95 -12.51
N ARG A 115 -8.38 10.53 -13.40
CA ARG A 115 -7.99 10.74 -14.80
C ARG A 115 -6.73 11.61 -14.94
N GLU A 116 -6.12 11.53 -16.08
CA GLU A 116 -4.93 12.34 -16.42
C GLU A 116 -5.12 13.83 -16.10
N GLY A 117 -4.04 14.48 -15.67
CA GLY A 117 -3.98 15.89 -15.35
C GLY A 117 -4.33 16.27 -13.91
N GLN A 118 -4.77 15.32 -13.05
CA GLN A 118 -5.20 15.66 -11.68
C GLN A 118 -4.07 15.68 -10.67
N GLY A 119 -2.99 14.91 -10.85
CA GLY A 119 -1.84 14.88 -9.95
C GLY A 119 -2.15 14.27 -8.57
N GLU A 120 -3.11 13.38 -8.50
CA GLU A 120 -3.61 12.74 -7.28
C GLU A 120 -3.06 11.32 -7.11
N GLY A 121 -3.02 10.81 -5.86
CA GLY A 121 -2.52 9.46 -5.63
C GLY A 121 -2.62 8.98 -4.20
N VAL A 122 -2.21 7.72 -4.00
CA VAL A 122 -2.17 7.05 -2.70
C VAL A 122 -0.73 6.62 -2.42
N LEU A 123 -0.20 7.01 -1.25
CA LEU A 123 1.08 6.56 -0.70
C LEU A 123 0.87 5.31 0.15
N PHE A 124 1.62 4.24 -0.12
CA PHE A 124 1.62 3.04 0.72
C PHE A 124 2.60 3.18 1.86
N ARG A 125 2.13 2.89 3.08
CA ARG A 125 2.92 3.10 4.29
C ARG A 125 3.35 1.82 4.98
N ALA A 126 2.48 0.81 5.01
CA ALA A 126 2.81 -0.48 5.62
C ALA A 126 2.04 -1.62 5.00
N MET A 127 2.65 -2.79 5.02
CA MET A 127 2.02 -4.05 4.65
C MET A 127 2.35 -5.14 5.68
N GLU A 128 1.44 -6.09 5.84
CA GLU A 128 1.70 -7.37 6.49
C GLU A 128 2.46 -8.26 5.51
N PRO A 129 3.71 -8.69 5.81
CA PRO A 129 4.46 -9.55 4.91
C PRO A 129 3.87 -10.97 4.95
N MET A 130 3.47 -11.52 3.79
CA MET A 130 2.73 -12.79 3.73
C MET A 130 3.43 -13.88 2.93
N PHE A 131 4.23 -13.52 1.92
CA PHE A 131 4.90 -14.47 1.06
C PHE A 131 6.27 -13.95 0.60
N GLY A 132 7.30 -14.82 0.58
CA GLY A 132 8.67 -14.43 0.25
C GLY A 132 9.40 -13.71 1.38
N ILE A 133 9.03 -13.97 2.64
CA ILE A 133 9.55 -13.30 3.85
C ILE A 133 11.08 -13.35 3.91
N ALA A 134 11.70 -14.51 3.63
CA ALA A 134 13.15 -14.67 3.63
C ALA A 134 13.87 -13.78 2.59
N ASP A 135 13.26 -13.54 1.43
CA ASP A 135 13.82 -12.62 0.42
C ASP A 135 13.61 -11.16 0.84
N MET A 136 12.47 -10.82 1.45
CA MET A 136 12.22 -9.50 2.03
C MET A 136 13.20 -9.16 3.16
N THR A 137 13.47 -10.09 4.08
CA THR A 137 14.43 -9.88 5.17
C THR A 137 15.84 -9.68 4.64
N ARG A 138 16.23 -10.45 3.61
CA ARG A 138 17.52 -10.27 2.93
C ARG A 138 17.62 -8.89 2.27
N ALA A 139 16.59 -8.43 1.58
CA ALA A 139 16.53 -7.10 0.98
C ALA A 139 16.65 -5.98 2.03
N ARG A 140 16.10 -6.21 3.22
CA ARG A 140 16.16 -5.31 4.38
C ARG A 140 17.48 -5.39 5.17
N GLY A 141 18.37 -6.33 4.87
CA GLY A 141 19.59 -6.57 5.65
C GLY A 141 19.31 -6.93 7.12
N ILE A 142 18.19 -7.60 7.41
CA ILE A 142 17.81 -8.01 8.78
C ILE A 142 17.79 -9.54 8.90
N GLU A 143 18.09 -10.02 10.08
CA GLU A 143 17.98 -11.44 10.41
C GLU A 143 16.78 -11.68 11.33
N LEU A 144 16.05 -12.74 11.06
CA LEU A 144 14.93 -13.18 11.88
C LEU A 144 15.15 -14.62 12.37
N PRO A 145 14.67 -14.96 13.58
CA PRO A 145 14.70 -16.34 14.04
C PRO A 145 13.78 -17.24 13.19
N PRO A 146 13.91 -18.57 13.27
CA PRO A 146 13.07 -19.51 12.51
C PRO A 146 11.57 -19.34 12.73
N SER A 147 11.18 -18.87 13.93
CA SER A 147 9.78 -18.57 14.29
C SER A 147 9.68 -17.11 14.79
N PRO A 148 9.64 -16.13 13.87
CA PRO A 148 9.65 -14.74 14.27
C PRO A 148 8.31 -14.32 14.89
N SER A 149 8.38 -13.51 15.95
CA SER A 149 7.21 -12.84 16.52
C SER A 149 6.64 -11.79 15.56
N THR A 150 5.40 -11.39 15.79
CA THR A 150 4.77 -10.28 15.03
C THR A 150 5.59 -8.99 15.11
N ALA A 151 6.19 -8.69 16.28
CA ALA A 151 7.04 -7.52 16.43
C ALA A 151 8.29 -7.57 15.53
N GLN A 152 8.87 -8.74 15.34
CA GLN A 152 10.00 -8.94 14.44
C GLN A 152 9.57 -8.87 12.96
N LEU A 153 8.43 -9.46 12.60
CA LEU A 153 7.88 -9.36 11.24
C LEU A 153 7.54 -7.90 10.87
N ARG A 154 7.09 -7.08 11.81
CA ARG A 154 6.88 -5.63 11.60
C ARG A 154 8.13 -4.90 11.10
N MET A 155 9.32 -5.35 11.49
CA MET A 155 10.58 -4.73 11.06
C MET A 155 10.79 -4.80 9.54
N ILE A 156 10.13 -5.74 8.86
CA ILE A 156 10.25 -5.94 7.42
C ILE A 156 9.62 -4.78 6.66
N SER A 157 8.38 -4.40 6.97
CA SER A 157 7.53 -3.60 6.07
C SER A 157 6.58 -2.62 6.75
N SER A 158 6.73 -2.37 8.06
CA SER A 158 5.97 -1.33 8.76
C SER A 158 6.70 0.02 8.65
N GLY A 159 6.31 0.80 7.66
CA GLY A 159 6.87 2.09 7.27
C GLY A 159 7.16 2.16 5.77
N PRO A 160 6.93 3.33 5.11
CA PRO A 160 6.99 3.44 3.65
C PRO A 160 8.37 3.07 3.08
N GLY A 161 9.45 3.53 3.72
CA GLY A 161 10.81 3.19 3.31
C GLY A 161 11.12 1.70 3.50
N ARG A 162 10.74 1.13 4.64
CA ARG A 162 10.93 -0.31 4.93
C ARG A 162 10.18 -1.18 3.92
N MET A 163 8.94 -0.83 3.63
CA MET A 163 8.13 -1.55 2.65
C MET A 163 8.75 -1.49 1.24
N ALA A 164 9.18 -0.31 0.81
CA ALA A 164 9.84 -0.13 -0.47
C ALA A 164 11.13 -0.97 -0.56
N GLU A 165 11.96 -0.94 0.47
CA GLU A 165 13.21 -1.70 0.53
C GLU A 165 12.96 -3.22 0.55
N ALA A 166 11.99 -3.71 1.34
CA ALA A 166 11.60 -5.11 1.39
C ALA A 166 11.17 -5.67 0.03
N LEU A 167 10.56 -4.82 -0.83
CA LEU A 167 10.12 -5.17 -2.17
C LEU A 167 11.14 -4.79 -3.27
N GLY A 168 12.33 -4.29 -2.92
CA GLY A 168 13.34 -3.84 -3.86
C GLY A 168 12.87 -2.70 -4.76
N ILE A 169 11.98 -1.83 -4.25
CA ILE A 169 11.43 -0.70 -5.00
C ILE A 169 12.49 0.41 -5.12
N THR A 170 12.74 0.83 -6.35
CA THR A 170 13.58 2.00 -6.63
C THR A 170 12.94 2.87 -7.70
N ARG A 171 13.31 4.15 -7.75
CA ARG A 171 12.80 5.05 -8.78
C ARG A 171 13.20 4.62 -10.19
N VAL A 172 14.45 4.21 -10.36
CA VAL A 172 14.99 3.79 -11.69
C VAL A 172 14.25 2.55 -12.19
N ARG A 173 13.96 1.60 -11.30
CA ARG A 173 13.33 0.32 -11.66
C ARG A 173 11.83 0.43 -11.87
N ASP A 174 11.15 1.23 -11.04
CA ASP A 174 9.71 1.04 -10.85
C ASP A 174 8.86 2.27 -11.19
N ASN A 175 9.43 3.49 -11.20
CA ASN A 175 8.65 4.69 -11.50
C ASN A 175 8.07 4.64 -12.92
N GLY A 176 6.77 4.85 -13.06
CA GLY A 176 6.04 4.78 -14.33
C GLY A 176 5.57 3.39 -14.73
N LYS A 177 5.85 2.31 -13.96
CA LYS A 177 5.25 0.99 -14.21
C LYS A 177 3.72 1.06 -14.09
N ASP A 178 3.05 0.19 -14.79
CA ASP A 178 1.58 0.08 -14.78
C ASP A 178 1.15 -1.09 -13.88
N PHE A 179 0.49 -0.80 -12.76
CA PHE A 179 -0.06 -1.81 -11.86
C PHE A 179 -1.16 -2.66 -12.50
N THR A 180 -1.80 -2.17 -13.56
CA THR A 180 -2.92 -2.84 -14.23
C THR A 180 -2.46 -3.78 -15.34
N SER A 181 -1.17 -3.73 -15.70
CA SER A 181 -0.60 -4.52 -16.79
C SER A 181 -0.24 -5.93 -16.33
N ARG A 182 -0.70 -6.96 -17.06
CA ARG A 182 -0.29 -8.36 -16.86
C ARG A 182 1.21 -8.61 -17.14
N ARG A 183 1.88 -7.66 -17.80
CA ARG A 183 3.33 -7.72 -18.08
C ARG A 183 4.15 -7.11 -16.94
N SER A 184 3.52 -6.36 -16.04
CA SER A 184 4.19 -5.77 -14.88
C SER A 184 4.75 -6.87 -13.96
N ASP A 185 5.87 -6.57 -13.33
CA ASP A 185 6.45 -7.38 -12.27
C ASP A 185 6.04 -6.86 -10.87
N LEU A 186 5.15 -5.85 -10.83
CA LEU A 186 4.59 -5.26 -9.62
C LEU A 186 3.11 -4.95 -9.87
N TRP A 187 2.21 -5.51 -9.05
CA TRP A 187 0.77 -5.32 -9.22
C TRP A 187 -0.01 -5.50 -7.92
N PHE A 188 -1.22 -4.98 -7.89
CA PHE A 188 -2.20 -5.26 -6.85
C PHE A 188 -3.18 -6.35 -7.26
N ALA A 189 -3.55 -7.20 -6.30
CA ALA A 189 -4.54 -8.24 -6.49
C ALA A 189 -5.57 -8.28 -5.36
N ASP A 190 -6.77 -8.72 -5.69
CA ASP A 190 -7.86 -8.96 -4.75
C ASP A 190 -8.02 -10.47 -4.49
N ASP A 191 -7.81 -10.89 -3.25
CA ASP A 191 -8.01 -12.27 -2.78
C ASP A 191 -9.34 -12.47 -2.03
N GLY A 192 -10.21 -11.45 -2.06
CA GLY A 192 -11.50 -11.47 -1.38
C GLY A 192 -11.46 -11.01 0.08
N TYR A 193 -10.28 -10.79 0.67
CA TYR A 193 -10.20 -10.27 2.03
C TYR A 193 -10.81 -8.86 2.14
N ARG A 194 -11.58 -8.65 3.20
CA ARG A 194 -12.14 -7.32 3.54
C ARG A 194 -11.87 -7.04 5.01
N PRO A 195 -11.21 -5.90 5.33
CA PRO A 195 -10.99 -5.51 6.72
C PRO A 195 -12.32 -5.25 7.42
N ALA A 196 -12.46 -5.71 8.66
CA ALA A 196 -13.68 -5.51 9.45
C ALA A 196 -13.93 -4.02 9.76
N ARG A 197 -12.87 -3.24 9.96
CA ARG A 197 -12.95 -1.81 10.23
C ARG A 197 -11.72 -1.07 9.69
N ILE A 198 -11.96 0.07 9.05
CA ILE A 198 -10.93 1.01 8.61
C ILE A 198 -11.11 2.31 9.40
N VAL A 199 -10.01 2.79 9.97
CA VAL A 199 -9.97 4.06 10.69
C VAL A 199 -9.22 5.10 9.86
N ALA A 200 -9.79 6.32 9.80
CA ALA A 200 -9.15 7.48 9.19
C ALA A 200 -8.48 8.32 10.29
N THR A 201 -7.23 8.73 10.06
CA THR A 201 -6.42 9.52 10.99
C THR A 201 -5.63 10.58 10.23
N PRO A 202 -5.04 11.58 10.92
CA PRO A 202 -4.08 12.48 10.31
C PRO A 202 -2.89 11.74 9.67
N ARG A 203 -2.40 12.31 8.56
CA ARG A 203 -1.20 11.81 7.85
C ARG A 203 0.07 12.07 8.67
N ILE A 204 1.12 11.31 8.38
CA ILE A 204 2.38 11.33 9.14
C ILE A 204 3.51 11.93 8.28
N GLY A 205 4.31 12.82 8.89
CA GLY A 205 5.51 13.36 8.25
C GLY A 205 5.24 14.48 7.26
N ILE A 206 4.06 15.10 7.31
CA ILE A 206 3.69 16.29 6.54
C ILE A 206 3.67 17.53 7.44
N THR A 207 3.82 18.73 6.84
CA THR A 207 3.82 20.02 7.54
C THR A 207 2.65 20.93 7.16
N LYS A 208 1.86 20.52 6.15
CA LYS A 208 0.67 21.25 5.68
C LYS A 208 -0.53 20.32 5.74
N ALA A 209 -1.73 20.88 5.93
CA ALA A 209 -2.98 20.12 6.02
C ALA A 209 -2.90 18.92 7.00
N VAL A 210 -2.21 19.13 8.12
CA VAL A 210 -1.87 18.07 9.09
C VAL A 210 -3.10 17.51 9.80
N GLU A 211 -4.16 18.28 9.90
CA GLU A 211 -5.42 17.92 10.58
C GLU A 211 -6.32 17.01 9.72
N GLN A 212 -6.08 16.95 8.41
CA GLN A 212 -6.94 16.19 7.50
C GLN A 212 -6.80 14.67 7.73
N PRO A 213 -7.92 13.93 7.94
CA PRO A 213 -7.90 12.49 8.23
C PRO A 213 -7.75 11.66 6.95
N LEU A 214 -6.65 11.88 6.23
CA LEU A 214 -6.37 11.25 4.94
C LEU A 214 -5.38 10.07 5.01
N ARG A 215 -5.07 9.59 6.21
CA ARG A 215 -4.35 8.34 6.44
C ARG A 215 -5.35 7.28 6.88
N PHE A 216 -5.35 6.14 6.20
CA PHE A 216 -6.24 5.02 6.46
C PHE A 216 -5.46 3.84 6.99
N VAL A 217 -6.02 3.15 8.00
CA VAL A 217 -5.42 1.97 8.62
C VAL A 217 -6.47 0.91 8.87
N ILE A 218 -6.08 -0.36 8.77
CA ILE A 218 -6.90 -1.46 9.28
C ILE A 218 -6.84 -1.41 10.82
N ALA A 219 -8.01 -1.22 11.45
CA ALA A 219 -8.11 -1.11 12.92
C ALA A 219 -7.51 -2.33 13.61
N GLY A 220 -6.73 -2.09 14.65
CA GLY A 220 -6.11 -3.16 15.44
C GLY A 220 -5.03 -3.97 14.74
N ASN A 221 -4.73 -3.71 13.46
CA ASN A 221 -3.70 -4.48 12.74
C ASN A 221 -2.30 -4.20 13.32
N PRO A 222 -1.52 -5.24 13.69
CA PRO A 222 -0.23 -5.07 14.36
C PRO A 222 0.86 -4.53 13.43
N TYR A 223 0.70 -4.55 12.11
CA TYR A 223 1.72 -4.12 11.14
C TYR A 223 1.64 -2.63 10.77
N VAL A 224 0.70 -1.88 11.31
CA VAL A 224 0.61 -0.42 11.10
C VAL A 224 1.89 0.29 11.56
N SER A 225 2.39 1.28 10.79
CA SER A 225 3.74 1.85 10.94
C SER A 225 3.92 2.76 12.17
N ALA A 226 2.85 3.37 12.66
CA ALA A 226 2.84 4.21 13.88
C ALA A 226 2.21 3.48 15.06
N LYS A 227 1.83 4.25 16.12
CA LYS A 227 1.04 3.67 17.22
C LYS A 227 -0.18 2.95 16.66
N ARG A 228 -0.47 1.77 17.23
CA ARG A 228 -1.66 1.00 16.91
C ARG A 228 -2.90 1.87 17.07
N VAL A 229 -3.76 1.87 16.08
CA VAL A 229 -5.05 2.57 16.07
C VAL A 229 -6.12 1.52 16.30
N GLU A 230 -6.87 1.66 17.36
CA GLU A 230 -7.95 0.74 17.76
C GLU A 230 -9.28 1.09 17.08
#